data_019a4643ddfa707c936a6b0502759313
#
_entry.id   019a4643ddfa707c936a6b0502759313
#
_cell.length_a   1.000
_cell.length_b   1.000
_cell.length_c   1.000
_cell.angle_alpha   90.00
_cell.angle_beta   90.00
_cell.angle_gamma   90.00
#
_symmetry.space_group_name_H-M   'P 1'
#
loop_
_entity.id
_entity.type
_entity.pdbx_description
1 polymer ?
#
loop_
_entity_poly.entity_id
_entity_poly.type
_entity_poly.pdbx_seq_one_letter_code
_entity_poly.pdbx_strand_id
1 'polypeptide(L)'
;MNNNNSSESSVFTERVVQGPDRMYRWQYTLRKEQALVHYKMMMKIGMIVATAISAVTISIFAFGAQDRPIFGNLLLNILVIYGVIVGLPALIGALVLNSDTRSYEMDDECIRHKHATRGGDAVVIFRNVTWADEKENAIRMKEGITTYTMYAPPEDATFVKEYIRNRIGSEKYKS
;
A
#
# COMPACT_ATOMS: atom_id res chain seq x y z
N MET A 1 -33.13 -31.85 -3.13
CA MET A 1 -31.95 -31.20 -3.74
C MET A 1 -31.33 -30.33 -2.67
N ASN A 2 -30.35 -30.88 -1.96
CA ASN A 2 -29.63 -30.16 -0.92
C ASN A 2 -28.42 -29.45 -1.55
N ASN A 3 -28.50 -28.14 -1.72
CA ASN A 3 -27.36 -27.31 -2.03
C ASN A 3 -26.57 -27.04 -0.73
N ASN A 4 -25.66 -27.94 -0.41
CA ASN A 4 -24.60 -27.68 0.56
C ASN A 4 -23.56 -26.78 -0.12
N ASN A 5 -23.81 -25.48 -0.17
CA ASN A 5 -22.77 -24.49 -0.33
C ASN A 5 -22.01 -24.40 1.00
N SER A 6 -21.15 -25.37 1.24
CA SER A 6 -20.06 -25.19 2.21
C SER A 6 -19.11 -24.17 1.60
N SER A 7 -19.29 -22.91 1.95
CA SER A 7 -18.25 -21.90 1.84
C SER A 7 -17.07 -22.39 2.69
N GLU A 8 -16.11 -23.08 2.07
CA GLU A 8 -14.82 -23.31 2.68
C GLU A 8 -14.25 -21.92 2.99
N SER A 9 -14.38 -21.52 4.24
CA SER A 9 -13.70 -20.35 4.76
C SER A 9 -12.20 -20.67 4.63
N SER A 10 -11.55 -20.08 3.65
CA SER A 10 -10.11 -20.16 3.47
C SER A 10 -9.45 -19.67 4.76
N VAL A 11 -8.92 -20.58 5.55
CA VAL A 11 -8.26 -20.25 6.81
C VAL A 11 -6.93 -19.61 6.47
N PHE A 12 -6.86 -18.30 6.61
CA PHE A 12 -5.60 -17.56 6.50
C PHE A 12 -4.86 -17.64 7.85
N THR A 13 -3.60 -17.98 7.81
CA THR A 13 -2.71 -18.08 8.97
C THR A 13 -1.50 -17.15 8.81
N GLU A 14 -0.80 -16.89 9.91
CA GLU A 14 0.47 -16.14 9.89
C GLU A 14 1.63 -16.94 9.26
N ARG A 15 1.40 -18.17 8.84
CA ARG A 15 2.33 -19.02 8.11
C ARG A 15 1.80 -19.29 6.71
N VAL A 16 2.71 -19.56 5.78
CA VAL A 16 2.34 -19.97 4.42
C VAL A 16 1.85 -21.40 4.44
N VAL A 17 0.58 -21.61 4.13
CA VAL A 17 -0.06 -22.92 4.09
C VAL A 17 -0.54 -23.21 2.68
N GLN A 18 -0.23 -24.39 2.18
CA GLN A 18 -0.75 -24.87 0.92
C GLN A 18 -2.13 -25.51 1.14
N GLY A 19 -3.14 -24.97 0.48
CA GLY A 19 -4.50 -25.54 0.48
C GLY A 19 -4.64 -26.79 -0.41
N PRO A 20 -5.78 -27.49 -0.32
CA PRO A 20 -6.08 -28.65 -1.16
C PRO A 20 -6.16 -28.29 -2.67
N ASP A 21 -6.44 -27.05 -2.99
CA ASP A 21 -6.46 -26.46 -4.32
C ASP A 21 -5.07 -26.08 -4.87
N ARG A 22 -4.00 -26.47 -4.18
CA ARG A 22 -2.60 -26.14 -4.46
C ARG A 22 -2.24 -24.67 -4.37
N MET A 23 -3.15 -23.82 -3.87
CA MET A 23 -2.85 -22.42 -3.60
C MET A 23 -2.16 -22.26 -2.26
N TYR A 24 -1.16 -21.37 -2.22
CA TYR A 24 -0.51 -20.94 -0.98
C TYR A 24 -1.27 -19.75 -0.41
N ARG A 25 -1.60 -19.80 0.87
CA ARG A 25 -2.34 -18.74 1.58
C ARG A 25 -1.64 -18.36 2.85
N TRP A 26 -1.59 -17.06 3.11
CA TRP A 26 -1.11 -16.52 4.38
C TRP A 26 -1.68 -15.15 4.67
N GLN A 27 -1.57 -14.74 5.94
CA GLN A 27 -1.82 -13.37 6.37
C GLN A 27 -0.54 -12.75 6.90
N TYR A 28 -0.42 -11.46 6.68
CA TYR A 28 0.68 -10.68 7.21
C TYR A 28 0.14 -9.39 7.82
N THR A 29 0.37 -9.20 9.13
CA THR A 29 0.09 -7.94 9.80
C THR A 29 1.32 -7.07 9.73
N LEU A 30 1.19 -5.90 9.09
CA LEU A 30 2.28 -4.94 8.94
C LEU A 30 2.80 -4.51 10.31
N ARG A 31 4.10 -4.64 10.52
CA ARG A 31 4.74 -4.08 11.71
C ARG A 31 4.63 -2.55 11.66
N LYS A 32 4.49 -1.93 12.84
CA LYS A 32 4.35 -0.47 12.96
C LYS A 32 5.44 0.30 12.20
N GLU A 33 6.66 -0.23 12.16
CA GLU A 33 7.79 0.36 11.44
C GLU A 33 7.59 0.37 9.91
N GLN A 34 7.09 -0.73 9.36
CA GLN A 34 6.82 -0.87 7.91
C GLN A 34 5.66 0.04 7.49
N ALA A 35 4.61 0.07 8.29
CA ALA A 35 3.48 0.97 8.10
C ALA A 35 3.93 2.45 8.19
N LEU A 36 4.85 2.78 9.10
CA LEU A 36 5.40 4.11 9.27
C LEU A 36 6.18 4.60 8.05
N VAL A 37 6.87 3.72 7.32
CA VAL A 37 7.58 4.08 6.08
C VAL A 37 6.61 4.55 5.00
N HIS A 38 5.53 3.81 4.77
CA HIS A 38 4.49 4.20 3.82
C HIS A 38 3.81 5.51 4.24
N TYR A 39 3.53 5.64 5.52
CA TYR A 39 2.96 6.85 6.10
C TYR A 39 3.87 8.07 5.92
N LYS A 40 5.16 7.96 6.23
CA LYS A 40 6.13 9.06 6.03
C LYS A 40 6.21 9.50 4.56
N MET A 41 6.12 8.56 3.62
CA MET A 41 6.10 8.87 2.20
C MET A 41 4.83 9.66 1.82
N MET A 42 3.65 9.21 2.25
CA MET A 42 2.39 9.90 2.02
C MET A 42 2.38 11.31 2.62
N MET A 43 2.92 11.46 3.84
CA MET A 43 3.04 12.76 4.50
C MET A 43 3.97 13.71 3.73
N LYS A 44 5.10 13.24 3.19
CA LYS A 44 5.99 14.06 2.37
C LYS A 44 5.28 14.56 1.11
N ILE A 45 4.54 13.71 0.42
CA ILE A 45 3.76 14.10 -0.77
C ILE A 45 2.70 15.12 -0.38
N GLY A 46 1.96 14.90 0.69
CA GLY A 46 0.95 15.84 1.21
C GLY A 46 1.55 17.21 1.53
N MET A 47 2.72 17.25 2.18
CA MET A 47 3.45 18.49 2.47
C MET A 47 3.84 19.25 1.19
N ILE A 48 4.36 18.56 0.18
CA ILE A 48 4.73 19.19 -1.10
C ILE A 48 3.49 19.79 -1.77
N VAL A 49 2.39 19.03 -1.84
CA VAL A 49 1.14 19.49 -2.45
C VAL A 49 0.55 20.67 -1.67
N ALA A 50 0.50 20.61 -0.34
CA ALA A 50 0.01 21.70 0.50
C ALA A 50 0.84 22.98 0.31
N THR A 51 2.17 22.85 0.22
CA THR A 51 3.07 23.98 -0.01
C THR A 51 2.85 24.60 -1.38
N ALA A 52 2.69 23.79 -2.44
CA ALA A 52 2.43 24.28 -3.79
C ALA A 52 1.08 25.04 -3.86
N ILE A 53 0.01 24.49 -3.28
CA ILE A 53 -1.30 25.14 -3.23
C ILE A 53 -1.23 26.44 -2.42
N SER A 54 -0.52 26.44 -1.28
CA SER A 54 -0.34 27.63 -0.46
C SER A 54 0.41 28.74 -1.21
N ALA A 55 1.44 28.39 -1.98
CA ALA A 55 2.17 29.35 -2.80
C ALA A 55 1.27 29.99 -3.87
N VAL A 56 0.43 29.21 -4.54
CA VAL A 56 -0.57 29.72 -5.50
C VAL A 56 -1.58 30.63 -4.78
N THR A 57 -2.08 30.23 -3.62
CA THR A 57 -3.02 31.03 -2.83
C THR A 57 -2.40 32.37 -2.43
N ILE A 58 -1.16 32.37 -1.93
CA ILE A 58 -0.43 33.59 -1.58
C ILE A 58 -0.28 34.52 -2.82
N SER A 59 0.06 33.95 -3.97
CA SER A 59 0.21 34.73 -5.23
C SER A 59 -1.12 35.36 -5.63
N ILE A 60 -2.23 34.64 -5.58
CA ILE A 60 -3.56 35.18 -5.89
C ILE A 60 -3.90 36.35 -4.95
N PHE A 61 -3.64 36.20 -3.65
CA PHE A 61 -3.89 37.22 -2.66
C PHE A 61 -2.97 38.46 -2.86
N ALA A 62 -1.70 38.25 -3.22
CA ALA A 62 -0.74 39.31 -3.44
C ALA A 62 -1.07 40.19 -4.67
N PHE A 63 -1.57 39.54 -5.74
CA PHE A 63 -1.85 40.25 -7.01
C PHE A 63 -3.32 40.68 -7.16
N GLY A 64 -4.24 40.13 -6.34
CA GLY A 64 -5.68 40.32 -6.52
C GLY A 64 -6.39 41.22 -5.51
N ALA A 65 -5.73 41.76 -4.49
CA ALA A 65 -6.43 42.37 -3.35
C ALA A 65 -5.85 43.75 -2.98
N GLN A 66 -6.42 44.82 -3.54
CA GLN A 66 -6.11 46.19 -3.09
C GLN A 66 -6.90 46.61 -1.81
N ASP A 67 -8.00 45.93 -1.40
CA ASP A 67 -8.89 46.43 -0.35
C ASP A 67 -9.36 45.44 0.69
N ARG A 68 -8.67 44.33 0.95
CA ARG A 68 -9.10 43.35 1.97
C ARG A 68 -8.11 43.22 3.12
N PRO A 69 -8.56 42.97 4.36
CA PRO A 69 -7.67 42.66 5.48
C PRO A 69 -7.00 41.27 5.20
N ILE A 70 -5.84 41.36 4.53
CA ILE A 70 -5.21 40.23 3.82
C ILE A 70 -4.72 39.14 4.80
N PHE A 71 -4.17 39.57 5.95
CA PHE A 71 -3.44 38.64 6.81
C PHE A 71 -4.33 37.58 7.54
N GLY A 72 -5.48 37.99 8.07
CA GLY A 72 -6.33 37.05 8.82
C GLY A 72 -6.93 35.94 7.92
N ASN A 73 -7.43 36.30 6.76
CA ASN A 73 -8.03 35.33 5.83
C ASN A 73 -6.97 34.46 5.13
N LEU A 74 -5.79 35.00 4.82
CA LEU A 74 -4.70 34.25 4.20
C LEU A 74 -4.15 33.19 5.16
N LEU A 75 -3.89 33.57 6.42
CA LEU A 75 -3.40 32.63 7.42
C LEU A 75 -4.40 31.50 7.66
N LEU A 76 -5.68 31.84 7.78
CA LEU A 76 -6.74 30.85 7.97
C LEU A 76 -6.82 29.88 6.78
N ASN A 77 -6.76 30.39 5.56
CA ASN A 77 -6.76 29.54 4.35
C ASN A 77 -5.57 28.58 4.31
N ILE A 78 -4.36 29.06 4.64
CA ILE A 78 -3.18 28.21 4.74
C ILE A 78 -3.36 27.13 5.81
N LEU A 79 -3.85 27.48 6.99
CA LEU A 79 -4.11 26.53 8.07
C LEU A 79 -5.13 25.48 7.65
N VAL A 80 -6.20 25.85 6.95
CA VAL A 80 -7.19 24.91 6.42
C VAL A 80 -6.57 23.98 5.37
N ILE A 81 -5.77 24.50 4.44
CA ILE A 81 -5.07 23.70 3.42
C ILE A 81 -4.19 22.64 4.09
N TYR A 82 -3.35 23.03 5.05
CA TYR A 82 -2.49 22.07 5.75
C TYR A 82 -3.29 21.11 6.64
N GLY A 83 -4.33 21.61 7.32
CA GLY A 83 -5.21 20.78 8.15
C GLY A 83 -5.91 19.68 7.34
N VAL A 84 -6.42 20.02 6.15
CA VAL A 84 -7.12 19.08 5.28
C VAL A 84 -6.15 18.15 4.54
N ILE A 85 -5.08 18.69 3.93
CA ILE A 85 -4.18 17.90 3.07
C ILE A 85 -3.17 17.08 3.87
N VAL A 86 -2.74 17.56 5.03
CA VAL A 86 -1.73 16.89 5.85
C VAL A 86 -2.33 16.34 7.14
N GLY A 87 -3.07 17.16 7.86
CA GLY A 87 -3.59 16.82 9.19
C GLY A 87 -4.63 15.71 9.16
N LEU A 88 -5.60 15.77 8.26
CA LEU A 88 -6.66 14.75 8.18
C LEU A 88 -6.11 13.38 7.72
N PRO A 89 -5.28 13.28 6.65
CA PRO A 89 -4.62 12.02 6.31
C PRO A 89 -3.68 11.53 7.41
N ALA A 90 -3.03 12.43 8.16
CA ALA A 90 -2.21 12.07 9.31
C ALA A 90 -3.02 11.38 10.40
N LEU A 91 -4.16 11.93 10.75
CA LEU A 91 -5.06 11.38 11.77
C LEU A 91 -5.62 10.02 11.32
N ILE A 92 -6.12 9.94 10.08
CA ILE A 92 -6.65 8.69 9.50
C ILE A 92 -5.53 7.64 9.44
N GLY A 93 -4.34 8.02 8.99
CA GLY A 93 -3.18 7.13 8.95
C GLY A 93 -2.82 6.59 10.33
N ALA A 94 -2.80 7.41 11.36
CA ALA A 94 -2.51 6.99 12.73
C ALA A 94 -3.55 5.99 13.27
N LEU A 95 -4.83 6.15 12.90
CA LEU A 95 -5.89 5.23 13.29
C LEU A 95 -5.82 3.90 12.54
N VAL A 96 -5.42 3.91 11.27
CA VAL A 96 -5.38 2.72 10.39
C VAL A 96 -4.06 1.93 10.56
N LEU A 97 -2.97 2.57 11.00
CA LEU A 97 -1.66 1.94 11.20
C LEU A 97 -1.65 0.79 12.23
N ASN A 98 -2.68 0.69 13.07
CA ASN A 98 -2.74 -0.35 14.10
C ASN A 98 -3.31 -1.70 13.62
N SER A 99 -3.78 -1.83 12.37
CA SER A 99 -4.53 -3.01 11.92
C SER A 99 -4.45 -3.33 10.42
N ASP A 100 -3.37 -2.95 9.74
CA ASP A 100 -3.25 -3.27 8.30
C ASP A 100 -2.81 -4.73 8.12
N THR A 101 -3.79 -5.63 8.22
CA THR A 101 -3.62 -7.05 7.92
C THR A 101 -3.91 -7.29 6.46
N ARG A 102 -2.99 -7.94 5.77
CA ARG A 102 -3.07 -8.29 4.35
C ARG A 102 -3.15 -9.79 4.20
N SER A 103 -4.10 -10.25 3.41
CA SER A 103 -4.25 -11.65 3.05
C SER A 103 -3.69 -11.86 1.65
N TYR A 104 -2.94 -12.93 1.47
CA TYR A 104 -2.31 -13.29 0.21
C TYR A 104 -2.74 -14.67 -0.22
N GLU A 105 -3.01 -14.82 -1.51
CA GLU A 105 -3.22 -16.10 -2.19
C GLU A 105 -2.29 -16.17 -3.38
N MET A 106 -1.49 -17.22 -3.50
CA MET A 106 -0.49 -17.41 -4.53
C MET A 106 -0.66 -18.77 -5.21
N ASP A 107 -0.67 -18.76 -6.52
CA ASP A 107 -0.66 -19.94 -7.37
C ASP A 107 0.51 -19.90 -8.37
N ASP A 108 0.50 -20.78 -9.36
CA ASP A 108 1.56 -20.85 -10.37
C ASP A 108 1.58 -19.67 -11.36
N GLU A 109 0.48 -18.92 -11.47
CA GLU A 109 0.31 -17.86 -12.46
C GLU A 109 0.32 -16.46 -11.84
N CYS A 110 -0.19 -16.33 -10.62
CA CYS A 110 -0.38 -15.02 -10.04
C CYS A 110 -0.31 -15.04 -8.51
N ILE A 111 -0.23 -13.85 -7.95
CA ILE A 111 -0.46 -13.62 -6.53
C ILE A 111 -1.56 -12.58 -6.37
N ARG A 112 -2.53 -12.90 -5.54
CA ARG A 112 -3.64 -12.03 -5.17
C ARG A 112 -3.43 -11.52 -3.77
N HIS A 113 -3.64 -10.25 -3.55
CA HIS A 113 -3.64 -9.72 -2.21
C HIS A 113 -4.91 -8.91 -1.94
N LYS A 114 -5.42 -9.10 -0.72
CA LYS A 114 -6.60 -8.41 -0.21
C LYS A 114 -6.19 -7.58 1.00
N HIS A 115 -6.61 -6.33 1.01
CA HIS A 115 -6.49 -5.49 2.19
C HIS A 115 -7.72 -5.67 3.08
N ALA A 116 -7.52 -6.00 4.36
CA ALA A 116 -8.64 -6.13 5.30
C ALA A 116 -9.43 -4.82 5.48
N THR A 117 -8.77 -3.66 5.33
CA THR A 117 -9.35 -2.35 5.66
C THR A 117 -9.57 -1.44 4.44
N ARG A 118 -8.98 -1.72 3.28
CA ARG A 118 -8.97 -0.80 2.12
C ARG A 118 -9.56 -1.40 0.86
N GLY A 119 -10.52 -2.28 0.95
CA GLY A 119 -11.41 -2.71 -0.14
C GLY A 119 -10.84 -2.66 -1.55
N GLY A 120 -9.68 -3.24 -1.81
CA GLY A 120 -9.07 -3.32 -3.12
C GLY A 120 -8.28 -4.61 -3.24
N ASP A 121 -8.80 -5.55 -4.04
CA ASP A 121 -8.05 -6.74 -4.40
C ASP A 121 -7.06 -6.35 -5.49
N ALA A 122 -5.79 -6.66 -5.31
CA ALA A 122 -4.80 -6.54 -6.36
C ALA A 122 -4.33 -7.94 -6.78
N VAL A 123 -4.21 -8.11 -8.08
CA VAL A 123 -3.70 -9.34 -8.70
C VAL A 123 -2.45 -8.98 -9.47
N VAL A 124 -1.35 -9.67 -9.20
CA VAL A 124 -0.08 -9.53 -9.92
C VAL A 124 0.14 -10.82 -10.70
N ILE A 125 0.14 -10.74 -12.01
CA ILE A 125 0.35 -11.88 -12.90
C ILE A 125 1.84 -12.01 -13.17
N PHE A 126 2.45 -13.14 -12.82
CA PHE A 126 3.91 -13.32 -12.87
C PHE A 126 4.52 -13.10 -14.25
N ARG A 127 3.85 -13.52 -15.31
CA ARG A 127 4.33 -13.31 -16.70
C ARG A 127 4.42 -11.83 -17.09
N ASN A 128 3.60 -10.97 -16.47
CA ASN A 128 3.54 -9.54 -16.76
C ASN A 128 4.52 -8.73 -15.91
N VAL A 129 5.15 -9.34 -14.90
CA VAL A 129 6.14 -8.68 -14.07
C VAL A 129 7.36 -8.34 -14.92
N THR A 130 7.71 -7.06 -14.94
CA THR A 130 8.86 -6.54 -15.67
C THR A 130 10.10 -6.41 -14.80
N TRP A 131 9.92 -6.34 -13.49
CA TRP A 131 10.99 -6.17 -12.52
C TRP A 131 10.53 -6.59 -11.12
N ALA A 132 11.43 -7.21 -10.36
CA ALA A 132 11.22 -7.49 -8.94
C ALA A 132 12.51 -7.25 -8.14
N ASP A 133 12.37 -6.86 -6.87
CA ASP A 133 13.47 -6.81 -5.92
C ASP A 133 13.04 -7.31 -4.53
N GLU A 134 14.02 -7.65 -3.71
CA GLU A 134 13.83 -8.13 -2.35
C GLU A 134 14.23 -7.08 -1.32
N LYS A 135 13.42 -6.97 -0.26
CA LYS A 135 13.78 -6.25 0.96
C LYS A 135 13.32 -7.04 2.16
N GLU A 136 14.27 -7.53 2.96
CA GLU A 136 13.96 -8.32 4.16
C GLU A 136 12.81 -9.32 3.94
N ASN A 137 11.62 -9.04 4.47
CA ASN A 137 10.43 -9.87 4.33
C ASN A 137 9.46 -9.37 3.26
N ALA A 138 9.89 -8.44 2.42
CA ALA A 138 9.07 -7.85 1.37
C ALA A 138 9.63 -8.15 -0.01
N ILE A 139 8.74 -8.35 -0.98
CA ILE A 139 9.05 -8.48 -2.39
C ILE A 139 8.31 -7.36 -3.11
N ARG A 140 9.05 -6.54 -3.85
CA ARG A 140 8.45 -5.53 -4.71
C ARG A 140 8.44 -6.04 -6.13
N MET A 141 7.29 -5.99 -6.78
CA MET A 141 7.12 -6.40 -8.17
C MET A 141 6.49 -5.27 -8.96
N LYS A 142 7.00 -5.04 -10.15
CA LYS A 142 6.47 -4.02 -11.07
C LYS A 142 5.74 -4.71 -12.21
N GLU A 143 4.47 -4.35 -12.39
CA GLU A 143 3.64 -4.73 -13.52
C GLU A 143 3.12 -3.45 -14.20
N GLY A 144 3.54 -3.22 -15.43
CA GLY A 144 3.26 -1.98 -16.14
C GLY A 144 3.83 -0.76 -15.40
N ILE A 145 2.96 0.18 -15.03
CA ILE A 145 3.34 1.39 -14.28
C ILE A 145 3.22 1.22 -12.76
N THR A 146 2.60 0.14 -12.30
CA THR A 146 2.28 -0.08 -10.89
C THR A 146 3.36 -0.91 -10.22
N THR A 147 3.75 -0.53 -9.01
CA THR A 147 4.63 -1.32 -8.15
C THR A 147 3.84 -1.84 -6.96
N TYR A 148 3.85 -3.15 -6.81
CA TYR A 148 3.21 -3.87 -5.72
C TYR A 148 4.26 -4.29 -4.70
N THR A 149 3.96 -4.13 -3.42
CA THR A 149 4.80 -4.63 -2.33
C THR A 149 4.04 -5.70 -1.57
N MET A 150 4.60 -6.89 -1.56
CA MET A 150 4.06 -8.03 -0.83
C MET A 150 4.96 -8.36 0.35
N TYR A 151 4.34 -8.86 1.40
CA TYR A 151 5.04 -9.24 2.63
C TYR A 151 4.83 -10.73 2.88
N ALA A 152 5.92 -11.41 3.18
CA ALA A 152 5.91 -12.80 3.60
C ALA A 152 6.21 -12.90 5.09
N PRO A 153 5.68 -13.92 5.79
CA PRO A 153 6.10 -14.24 7.14
C PRO A 153 7.62 -14.44 7.19
N PRO A 154 8.33 -13.94 8.23
CA PRO A 154 9.80 -14.04 8.28
C PRO A 154 10.32 -15.46 8.12
N GLU A 155 9.62 -16.44 8.70
CA GLU A 155 9.99 -17.85 8.67
C GLU A 155 9.81 -18.48 7.28
N ASP A 156 8.86 -17.98 6.49
CA ASP A 156 8.52 -18.50 5.16
C ASP A 156 9.02 -17.57 4.04
N ALA A 157 9.68 -16.46 4.39
CA ALA A 157 10.09 -15.44 3.42
C ALA A 157 11.02 -16.00 2.33
N THR A 158 11.96 -16.86 2.68
CA THR A 158 12.86 -17.50 1.72
C THR A 158 12.09 -18.36 0.73
N PHE A 159 11.16 -19.19 1.21
CA PHE A 159 10.29 -20.01 0.35
C PHE A 159 9.50 -19.15 -0.64
N VAL A 160 8.80 -18.11 -0.16
CA VAL A 160 7.99 -17.24 -1.01
C VAL A 160 8.83 -16.53 -2.06
N LYS A 161 10.01 -16.04 -1.69
CA LYS A 161 10.96 -15.40 -2.59
C LYS A 161 11.44 -16.33 -3.70
N GLU A 162 11.89 -17.53 -3.35
CA GLU A 162 12.33 -18.52 -4.31
C GLU A 162 11.20 -18.96 -5.23
N TYR A 163 10.01 -19.17 -4.70
CA TYR A 163 8.84 -19.50 -5.49
C TYR A 163 8.54 -18.43 -6.54
N ILE A 164 8.47 -17.17 -6.14
CA ILE A 164 8.22 -16.06 -7.05
C ILE A 164 9.37 -15.92 -8.08
N ARG A 165 10.63 -16.01 -7.63
CA ARG A 165 11.81 -15.91 -8.51
C ARG A 165 11.75 -16.96 -9.64
N ASN A 166 11.36 -18.19 -9.31
CA ASN A 166 11.24 -19.27 -10.30
C ASN A 166 10.11 -19.04 -11.30
N ARG A 167 9.08 -18.24 -10.96
CA ARG A 167 7.94 -17.95 -11.85
C ARG A 167 8.15 -16.73 -12.73
N ILE A 168 8.82 -15.69 -12.22
CA ILE A 168 9.04 -14.47 -13.00
C ILE A 168 10.30 -14.50 -13.85
N GLY A 169 11.22 -15.42 -13.59
CA GLY A 169 12.54 -15.51 -14.23
C GLY A 169 13.60 -14.72 -13.46
N SER A 170 14.77 -15.33 -13.30
CA SER A 170 15.88 -14.77 -12.52
C SER A 170 16.43 -13.46 -13.11
N GLU A 171 16.30 -13.26 -14.42
CA GLU A 171 16.75 -12.06 -15.13
C GLU A 171 15.97 -10.79 -14.75
N LYS A 172 14.72 -10.94 -14.30
CA LYS A 172 13.86 -9.83 -13.85
C LYS A 172 13.99 -9.55 -12.35
N TYR A 173 14.68 -10.43 -11.65
CA TYR A 173 14.78 -10.40 -10.19
C TYR A 173 16.12 -9.82 -9.76
N LYS A 174 16.08 -8.70 -9.02
CA LYS A 174 17.26 -8.08 -8.40
C LYS A 174 17.33 -8.50 -6.94
N SER A 175 18.37 -9.23 -6.59
CA SER A 175 18.72 -9.58 -5.21
C SER A 175 19.34 -8.40 -4.47
#